data_2769f50aec36200a1e75f8eec61b2758
#
_entry.id   2769f50aec36200a1e75f8eec61b2758
#
_cell.length_a   1.000
_cell.length_b   1.000
_cell.length_c   1.000
_cell.angle_alpha   90.00
_cell.angle_beta   90.00
_cell.angle_gamma   90.00
#
_symmetry.space_group_name_H-M   'P 1'
#
loop_
_entity.id
_entity.type
_entity.pdbx_description
1 polymer ?
#
loop_
_entity_poly.entity_id
_entity_poly.type
_entity_poly.pdbx_seq_one_letter_code
_entity_poly.pdbx_strand_id
1 'polypeptide(L)'
;MRKKIKKAIRNAKLRFVDFDKLNEMSKPKFHNSITDMFTKTGYCFVHIPKNGGTSVESILYDDKRVGHRTSKEWSELDPSGFKEWKKFCIIRDPIDRFLSAFDYLTSGGRNLIDAEVARRYVRSCHNVNDFIESMREEIVLDNLLKYFHFQPQSEYILSEDNLCMVDRLLSFTNYNADLADFLNIDSTQVEHKNKTIGKRTKREEINQRNLDFLSQIYQKDIKIFTYSETKSDDVFGDLIM
;
A
#
# COMPACT_ATOMS: atom_id res chain seq x y z
N MET A 1 -1.45 19.49 -28.72
CA MET A 1 -0.75 20.63 -28.11
C MET A 1 -1.40 21.13 -26.82
N ARG A 2 -2.68 21.52 -26.78
CA ARG A 2 -3.38 22.03 -25.56
C ARG A 2 -3.35 21.11 -24.34
N LYS A 3 -3.48 19.77 -24.50
CA LYS A 3 -3.41 18.81 -23.38
C LYS A 3 -2.01 18.74 -22.74
N LYS A 4 -0.93 18.80 -23.56
CA LYS A 4 0.46 18.81 -23.06
C LYS A 4 0.76 20.09 -22.27
N ILE A 5 0.30 21.23 -22.76
CA ILE A 5 0.47 22.52 -22.06
C ILE A 5 -0.29 22.54 -20.73
N LYS A 6 -1.56 22.09 -20.69
CA LYS A 6 -2.31 21.98 -19.43
C LYS A 6 -1.64 21.04 -18.42
N LYS A 7 -1.07 19.90 -18.89
CA LYS A 7 -0.31 18.99 -18.04
C LYS A 7 0.96 19.64 -17.47
N ALA A 8 1.71 20.37 -18.30
CA ALA A 8 2.92 21.09 -17.88
C ALA A 8 2.61 22.18 -16.84
N ILE A 9 1.57 22.98 -17.03
CA ILE A 9 1.13 24.01 -16.07
C ILE A 9 0.72 23.38 -14.75
N ARG A 10 -0.02 22.25 -14.78
CA ARG A 10 -0.45 21.54 -13.58
C ARG A 10 0.75 20.96 -12.82
N ASN A 11 1.74 20.40 -13.52
CA ASN A 11 3.00 19.93 -12.92
C ASN A 11 3.78 21.09 -12.27
N ALA A 12 3.88 22.24 -12.93
CA ALA A 12 4.55 23.39 -12.37
C ALA A 12 3.89 23.90 -11.08
N LYS A 13 2.56 23.88 -11.02
CA LYS A 13 1.82 24.25 -9.79
C LYS A 13 2.06 23.28 -8.65
N LEU A 14 2.19 21.97 -8.89
CA LEU A 14 2.45 20.98 -7.85
C LEU A 14 3.79 21.18 -7.15
N ARG A 15 4.78 21.80 -7.80
CA ARG A 15 6.10 22.09 -7.22
C ARG A 15 6.05 22.96 -5.97
N PHE A 16 5.04 23.83 -5.87
CA PHE A 16 4.84 24.81 -4.79
C PHE A 16 3.80 24.35 -3.75
N VAL A 17 3.24 23.17 -3.93
CA VAL A 17 2.28 22.58 -2.97
C VAL A 17 3.10 21.96 -1.83
N ASP A 18 2.73 22.25 -0.58
CA ASP A 18 3.31 21.55 0.58
C ASP A 18 3.01 20.05 0.51
N PHE A 19 3.74 19.24 1.28
CA PHE A 19 3.65 17.80 1.14
C PHE A 19 2.32 17.25 1.69
N ASP A 20 1.81 17.78 2.79
CA ASP A 20 0.56 17.31 3.39
C ASP A 20 -0.60 17.52 2.42
N LYS A 21 -0.67 18.66 1.76
CA LYS A 21 -1.66 18.92 0.72
C LYS A 21 -1.45 18.04 -0.51
N LEU A 22 -0.20 17.75 -0.88
CA LEU A 22 0.09 16.83 -1.98
C LEU A 22 -0.39 15.42 -1.64
N ASN A 23 -0.18 14.98 -0.41
CA ASN A 23 -0.62 13.69 0.10
C ASN A 23 -2.16 13.62 0.14
N GLU A 24 -2.84 14.63 0.65
CA GLU A 24 -4.30 14.70 0.60
C GLU A 24 -4.85 14.62 -0.83
N MET A 25 -4.20 15.28 -1.79
CA MET A 25 -4.57 15.19 -3.21
C MET A 25 -4.35 13.79 -3.81
N SER A 26 -3.51 12.95 -3.18
CA SER A 26 -3.26 11.58 -3.61
C SER A 26 -4.37 10.61 -3.20
N LYS A 27 -5.12 10.95 -2.14
CA LYS A 27 -6.22 10.13 -1.65
C LYS A 27 -7.37 10.13 -2.65
N PRO A 28 -7.93 8.97 -2.99
CA PRO A 28 -9.10 8.91 -3.86
C PRO A 28 -10.27 9.62 -3.18
N LYS A 29 -11.03 10.38 -3.97
CA LYS A 29 -12.28 10.95 -3.48
C LYS A 29 -13.22 9.82 -3.10
N PHE A 30 -13.82 9.93 -1.93
CA PHE A 30 -14.83 8.99 -1.51
C PHE A 30 -16.04 9.08 -2.45
N HIS A 31 -16.58 7.91 -2.80
CA HIS A 31 -17.82 7.77 -3.54
C HIS A 31 -18.63 6.63 -2.92
N ASN A 32 -19.90 6.86 -2.60
CA ASN A 32 -20.78 5.87 -1.96
C ASN A 32 -20.82 4.53 -2.72
N SER A 33 -20.61 4.56 -4.04
CA SER A 33 -20.53 3.35 -4.85
C SER A 33 -19.45 2.35 -4.43
N ILE A 34 -18.48 2.74 -3.58
CA ILE A 34 -17.45 1.81 -3.06
C ILE A 34 -18.05 0.99 -1.92
N THR A 35 -18.75 1.62 -0.97
CA THR A 35 -19.43 0.90 0.11
C THR A 35 -20.56 0.03 -0.42
N ASP A 36 -21.27 0.48 -1.47
CA ASP A 36 -22.26 -0.34 -2.19
C ASP A 36 -21.63 -1.62 -2.79
N MET A 37 -20.40 -1.54 -3.32
CA MET A 37 -19.69 -2.72 -3.81
C MET A 37 -19.34 -3.69 -2.66
N PHE A 38 -18.88 -3.16 -1.51
CA PHE A 38 -18.59 -3.99 -0.34
C PHE A 38 -19.85 -4.68 0.17
N THR A 39 -20.96 -3.98 0.25
CA THR A 39 -22.26 -4.54 0.64
C THR A 39 -22.73 -5.61 -0.35
N LYS A 40 -22.59 -5.36 -1.66
CA LYS A 40 -22.97 -6.32 -2.72
C LYS A 40 -22.15 -7.59 -2.66
N THR A 41 -20.85 -7.50 -2.39
CA THR A 41 -19.95 -8.66 -2.37
C THR A 41 -19.86 -9.33 -1.00
N GLY A 42 -20.19 -8.60 0.07
CA GLY A 42 -19.95 -9.00 1.46
C GLY A 42 -18.50 -8.84 1.92
N TYR A 43 -17.62 -8.30 1.07
CA TYR A 43 -16.19 -8.17 1.36
C TYR A 43 -15.73 -6.71 1.33
N CYS A 44 -14.99 -6.29 2.35
CA CYS A 44 -14.24 -5.04 2.39
C CYS A 44 -12.74 -5.33 2.23
N PHE A 45 -12.21 -5.05 1.06
CA PHE A 45 -10.78 -5.17 0.80
C PHE A 45 -10.04 -3.91 1.24
N VAL A 46 -9.22 -4.02 2.29
CA VAL A 46 -8.30 -2.97 2.70
C VAL A 46 -7.08 -3.02 1.79
N HIS A 47 -7.09 -2.19 0.75
CA HIS A 47 -6.08 -2.23 -0.31
C HIS A 47 -4.79 -1.53 0.11
N ILE A 48 -3.85 -2.28 0.64
CA ILE A 48 -2.49 -1.80 0.91
C ILE A 48 -1.71 -1.70 -0.41
N PRO A 49 -1.13 -0.53 -0.75
CA PRO A 49 -0.38 -0.34 -1.99
C PRO A 49 0.78 -1.32 -2.13
N LYS A 50 1.06 -1.77 -3.35
CA LYS A 50 2.18 -2.65 -3.72
C LYS A 50 2.05 -4.10 -3.25
N ASN A 51 0.89 -4.50 -2.76
CA ASN A 51 0.56 -5.86 -2.32
C ASN A 51 -0.35 -6.62 -3.30
N GLY A 52 -0.36 -6.28 -4.58
CA GLY A 52 -1.10 -7.05 -5.59
C GLY A 52 -2.61 -6.79 -5.68
N GLY A 53 -3.13 -5.78 -4.98
CA GLY A 53 -4.56 -5.52 -4.85
C GLY A 53 -5.35 -5.28 -6.14
N THR A 54 -4.68 -4.97 -7.27
CA THR A 54 -5.36 -4.80 -8.56
C THR A 54 -6.07 -6.09 -9.02
N SER A 55 -5.50 -7.25 -8.72
CA SER A 55 -6.13 -8.54 -9.04
C SER A 55 -7.36 -8.78 -8.18
N VAL A 56 -7.30 -8.42 -6.89
CA VAL A 56 -8.46 -8.47 -5.97
C VAL A 56 -9.59 -7.57 -6.48
N GLU A 57 -9.26 -6.33 -6.85
CA GLU A 57 -10.24 -5.38 -7.39
C GLU A 57 -10.90 -5.89 -8.68
N SER A 58 -10.15 -6.64 -9.50
CA SER A 58 -10.71 -7.26 -10.69
C SER A 58 -11.67 -8.41 -10.36
N ILE A 59 -11.32 -9.25 -9.39
CA ILE A 59 -12.12 -10.41 -9.02
C ILE A 59 -13.41 -9.99 -8.31
N LEU A 60 -13.29 -9.09 -7.31
CA LEU A 60 -14.42 -8.74 -6.46
C LEU A 60 -15.26 -7.56 -6.98
N TYR A 61 -14.65 -6.62 -7.72
CA TYR A 61 -15.28 -5.34 -7.99
C TYR A 61 -15.26 -4.93 -9.46
N ASP A 62 -15.16 -5.89 -10.39
CA ASP A 62 -15.18 -5.65 -11.84
C ASP A 62 -14.18 -4.56 -12.29
N ASP A 63 -12.93 -4.65 -11.83
CA ASP A 63 -11.85 -3.68 -12.08
C ASP A 63 -12.09 -2.27 -11.49
N LYS A 64 -13.14 -2.05 -10.70
CA LYS A 64 -13.36 -0.78 -9.99
C LYS A 64 -12.39 -0.64 -8.84
N ARG A 65 -11.83 0.55 -8.70
CA ARG A 65 -10.80 0.85 -7.70
C ARG A 65 -11.42 1.24 -6.36
N VAL A 66 -11.05 0.54 -5.29
CA VAL A 66 -11.47 0.89 -3.92
C VAL A 66 -10.59 1.97 -3.30
N GLY A 67 -9.40 2.18 -3.87
CA GLY A 67 -8.42 3.12 -3.33
C GLY A 67 -7.62 2.55 -2.16
N HIS A 68 -6.84 3.42 -1.50
CA HIS A 68 -5.89 3.01 -0.46
C HIS A 68 -6.26 3.62 0.90
N ARG A 69 -7.50 3.35 1.35
CA ARG A 69 -7.98 3.79 2.66
C ARG A 69 -7.63 2.77 3.73
N THR A 70 -7.39 3.27 4.93
CA THR A 70 -7.18 2.44 6.12
C THR A 70 -8.49 1.81 6.60
N SER A 71 -8.40 0.77 7.43
CA SER A 71 -9.56 0.17 8.09
C SER A 71 -10.30 1.19 8.96
N LYS A 72 -9.56 2.10 9.62
CA LYS A 72 -10.14 3.19 10.39
C LYS A 72 -10.98 4.11 9.50
N GLU A 73 -10.43 4.58 8.38
CA GLU A 73 -11.17 5.43 7.43
C GLU A 73 -12.43 4.73 6.90
N TRP A 74 -12.39 3.42 6.63
CA TRP A 74 -13.58 2.66 6.22
C TRP A 74 -14.63 2.55 7.33
N SER A 75 -14.19 2.32 8.59
CA SER A 75 -15.09 2.26 9.74
C SER A 75 -15.77 3.59 10.06
N GLU A 76 -15.11 4.71 9.78
CA GLU A 76 -15.65 6.06 9.94
C GLU A 76 -16.64 6.42 8.83
N LEU A 77 -16.40 5.96 7.60
CA LEU A 77 -17.23 6.26 6.44
C LEU A 77 -18.56 5.49 6.44
N ASP A 78 -18.53 4.23 6.86
CA ASP A 78 -19.72 3.38 6.99
C ASP A 78 -19.58 2.45 8.20
N PRO A 79 -19.88 2.92 9.43
CA PRO A 79 -19.73 2.14 10.65
C PRO A 79 -20.60 0.89 10.70
N SER A 80 -21.79 0.93 10.09
CA SER A 80 -22.72 -0.21 10.04
C SER A 80 -22.24 -1.27 9.06
N GLY A 81 -21.91 -0.88 7.83
CA GLY A 81 -21.39 -1.78 6.83
C GLY A 81 -20.07 -2.41 7.26
N PHE A 82 -19.17 -1.63 7.88
CA PHE A 82 -17.88 -2.14 8.36
C PHE A 82 -18.01 -3.27 9.39
N LYS A 83 -19.08 -3.30 10.21
CA LYS A 83 -19.36 -4.40 11.13
C LYS A 83 -19.79 -5.68 10.40
N GLU A 84 -20.54 -5.53 9.32
CA GLU A 84 -21.15 -6.64 8.59
C GLU A 84 -20.23 -7.26 7.54
N TRP A 85 -19.34 -6.46 6.89
CA TRP A 85 -18.46 -6.95 5.85
C TRP A 85 -17.34 -7.84 6.39
N LYS A 86 -16.94 -8.85 5.62
CA LYS A 86 -15.70 -9.58 5.86
C LYS A 86 -14.52 -8.74 5.40
N LYS A 87 -13.74 -8.24 6.34
CA LYS A 87 -12.59 -7.36 6.10
C LYS A 87 -11.33 -8.17 5.91
N PHE A 88 -10.56 -7.89 4.87
CA PHE A 88 -9.28 -8.54 4.65
C PHE A 88 -8.29 -7.62 3.95
N CYS A 89 -7.02 -7.98 4.05
CA CYS A 89 -5.94 -7.35 3.31
C CYS A 89 -4.91 -8.41 2.88
N ILE A 90 -3.99 -7.99 2.02
CA ILE A 90 -2.84 -8.79 1.63
C ILE A 90 -1.61 -8.16 2.26
N ILE A 91 -0.82 -8.95 2.97
CA ILE A 91 0.43 -8.56 3.62
C ILE A 91 1.61 -9.06 2.80
N ARG A 92 2.59 -8.21 2.60
CA ARG A 92 3.83 -8.50 1.88
C ARG A 92 5.03 -8.24 2.79
N ASP A 93 6.18 -8.94 2.53
CA ASP A 93 7.45 -8.57 3.16
C ASP A 93 7.66 -7.06 3.05
N PRO A 94 7.87 -6.33 4.17
CA PRO A 94 7.90 -4.87 4.16
C PRO A 94 9.07 -4.30 3.35
N ILE A 95 10.21 -5.00 3.30
CA ILE A 95 11.37 -4.57 2.51
C ILE A 95 11.09 -4.76 1.01
N ASP A 96 10.50 -5.89 0.62
CA ASP A 96 10.12 -6.13 -0.78
C ASP A 96 9.01 -5.18 -1.24
N ARG A 97 8.11 -4.81 -0.33
CA ARG A 97 7.09 -3.80 -0.58
C ARG A 97 7.73 -2.43 -0.79
N PHE A 98 8.68 -2.04 0.07
CA PHE A 98 9.44 -0.80 -0.04
C PHE A 98 10.17 -0.72 -1.38
N LEU A 99 10.90 -1.77 -1.77
CA LEU A 99 11.58 -1.84 -3.06
C LEU A 99 10.61 -1.72 -4.24
N SER A 100 9.44 -2.35 -4.14
CA SER A 100 8.39 -2.22 -5.16
C SER A 100 7.83 -0.79 -5.27
N ALA A 101 7.79 -0.03 -4.18
CA ALA A 101 7.40 1.38 -4.17
C ALA A 101 8.50 2.27 -4.74
N PHE A 102 9.75 2.01 -4.39
CA PHE A 102 10.92 2.69 -4.94
C PHE A 102 10.99 2.54 -6.47
N ASP A 103 10.93 1.31 -6.99
CA ASP A 103 10.96 1.04 -8.44
C ASP A 103 9.79 1.72 -9.18
N TYR A 104 8.61 1.73 -8.56
CA TYR A 104 7.43 2.39 -9.11
C TYR A 104 7.65 3.89 -9.26
N LEU A 105 8.22 4.56 -8.25
CA LEU A 105 8.50 5.99 -8.30
C LEU A 105 9.71 6.31 -9.19
N THR A 106 10.73 5.47 -9.22
CA THR A 106 11.88 5.60 -10.15
C THR A 106 11.39 5.61 -11.59
N SER A 107 10.39 4.80 -11.93
CA SER A 107 9.74 4.84 -13.26
C SER A 107 8.82 6.05 -13.48
N GLY A 108 8.67 6.92 -12.48
CA GLY A 108 7.86 8.15 -12.54
C GLY A 108 6.42 8.02 -12.06
N GLY A 109 6.02 6.85 -11.55
CA GLY A 109 4.65 6.60 -11.11
C GLY A 109 3.62 6.61 -12.23
N ARG A 110 2.33 6.57 -11.88
CA ARG A 110 1.23 6.55 -12.87
C ARG A 110 0.44 7.85 -12.97
N ASN A 111 0.61 8.75 -12.02
CA ASN A 111 -0.14 10.01 -11.98
C ASN A 111 0.79 11.20 -11.70
N LEU A 112 0.23 12.41 -11.67
CA LEU A 112 1.02 13.64 -11.52
C LEU A 112 1.56 13.81 -10.09
N ILE A 113 0.90 13.24 -9.10
CA ILE A 113 1.33 13.31 -7.70
C ILE A 113 2.50 12.36 -7.50
N ASP A 114 2.40 11.11 -7.98
CA ASP A 114 3.52 10.17 -7.97
C ASP A 114 4.75 10.74 -8.66
N ALA A 115 4.56 11.38 -9.83
CA ALA A 115 5.65 12.02 -10.57
C ALA A 115 6.30 13.18 -9.80
N GLU A 116 5.52 13.92 -9.00
CA GLU A 116 6.03 15.01 -8.16
C GLU A 116 6.76 14.46 -6.92
N VAL A 117 6.23 13.42 -6.27
CA VAL A 117 6.94 12.72 -5.18
C VAL A 117 8.24 12.11 -5.68
N ALA A 118 8.24 11.45 -6.82
CA ALA A 118 9.44 10.93 -7.46
C ALA A 118 10.47 12.04 -7.73
N ARG A 119 10.02 13.20 -8.22
CA ARG A 119 10.88 14.36 -8.47
C ARG A 119 11.52 14.91 -7.20
N ARG A 120 10.76 14.96 -6.09
CA ARG A 120 11.24 15.52 -4.81
C ARG A 120 12.25 14.62 -4.11
N TYR A 121 12.00 13.30 -4.13
CA TYR A 121 12.68 12.38 -3.23
C TYR A 121 13.48 11.27 -3.92
N VAL A 122 13.15 10.91 -5.17
CA VAL A 122 13.74 9.73 -5.81
C VAL A 122 14.70 10.09 -6.94
N ARG A 123 14.39 11.10 -7.77
CA ARG A 123 15.15 11.38 -9.00
C ARG A 123 16.58 11.86 -8.79
N SER A 124 16.92 12.38 -7.63
CA SER A 124 18.28 12.78 -7.27
C SER A 124 19.12 11.62 -6.76
N CYS A 125 18.52 10.47 -6.49
CA CYS A 125 19.18 9.29 -5.97
C CYS A 125 19.71 8.44 -7.12
N HIS A 126 20.97 7.99 -7.06
CA HIS A 126 21.58 7.14 -8.08
C HIS A 126 21.15 5.67 -7.93
N ASN A 127 20.82 5.27 -6.71
CA ASN A 127 20.42 3.91 -6.35
C ASN A 127 19.52 3.91 -5.10
N VAL A 128 19.08 2.72 -4.69
CA VAL A 128 18.19 2.55 -3.52
C VAL A 128 18.87 2.96 -2.21
N ASN A 129 20.18 2.78 -2.07
CA ASN A 129 20.87 3.16 -0.84
C ASN A 129 20.91 4.69 -0.67
N ASP A 130 21.14 5.45 -1.74
CA ASP A 130 21.09 6.92 -1.69
C ASP A 130 19.69 7.40 -1.27
N PHE A 131 18.65 6.73 -1.76
CA PHE A 131 17.28 7.03 -1.36
C PHE A 131 17.03 6.75 0.12
N ILE A 132 17.48 5.59 0.63
CA ILE A 132 17.35 5.24 2.04
C ILE A 132 18.17 6.19 2.92
N GLU A 133 19.38 6.57 2.51
CA GLU A 133 20.18 7.56 3.26
C GLU A 133 19.47 8.92 3.33
N SER A 134 18.78 9.36 2.27
CA SER A 134 18.00 10.60 2.31
C SER A 134 16.84 10.55 3.32
N MET A 135 16.29 9.35 3.58
CA MET A 135 15.24 9.15 4.58
C MET A 135 15.71 9.30 6.03
N ARG A 136 17.03 9.44 6.28
CA ARG A 136 17.54 9.74 7.63
C ARG A 136 17.30 11.19 8.03
N GLU A 137 16.99 12.07 7.09
CA GLU A 137 16.48 13.40 7.40
C GLU A 137 15.03 13.29 7.89
N GLU A 138 14.74 13.77 9.08
CA GLU A 138 13.45 13.65 9.76
C GLU A 138 12.28 14.11 8.89
N ILE A 139 12.40 15.25 8.22
CA ILE A 139 11.36 15.78 7.35
C ILE A 139 11.11 14.90 6.13
N VAL A 140 12.16 14.26 5.58
CA VAL A 140 12.03 13.34 4.45
C VAL A 140 11.33 12.07 4.88
N LEU A 141 11.74 11.51 6.03
CA LEU A 141 11.14 10.31 6.61
C LEU A 141 9.65 10.52 6.90
N ASP A 142 9.31 11.59 7.64
CA ASP A 142 7.93 11.92 8.00
C ASP A 142 7.05 12.05 6.73
N ASN A 143 7.51 12.79 5.75
CA ASN A 143 6.80 12.96 4.50
C ASN A 143 6.59 11.63 3.76
N LEU A 144 7.63 10.80 3.65
CA LEU A 144 7.55 9.53 2.93
C LEU A 144 6.67 8.52 3.66
N LEU A 145 6.73 8.44 5.00
CA LEU A 145 5.87 7.53 5.77
C LEU A 145 4.39 7.95 5.75
N LYS A 146 4.07 9.21 5.55
CA LYS A 146 2.70 9.68 5.30
C LYS A 146 2.21 9.37 3.88
N TYR A 147 3.13 9.16 2.93
CA TYR A 147 2.77 8.87 1.55
C TYR A 147 2.39 7.40 1.37
N PHE A 148 1.19 7.14 0.88
CA PHE A 148 0.55 5.82 0.87
C PHE A 148 1.40 4.67 0.30
N HIS A 149 2.40 4.93 -0.56
CA HIS A 149 3.29 3.90 -1.06
C HIS A 149 4.35 3.45 -0.05
N PHE A 150 4.76 4.30 0.90
CA PHE A 150 5.74 3.99 1.95
C PHE A 150 5.13 3.92 3.35
N GLN A 151 3.87 4.36 3.51
CA GLN A 151 3.14 4.24 4.77
C GLN A 151 3.18 2.78 5.27
N PRO A 152 3.48 2.52 6.55
CA PRO A 152 3.51 1.17 7.11
C PRO A 152 2.20 0.41 6.87
N GLN A 153 2.29 -0.90 6.62
CA GLN A 153 1.12 -1.75 6.43
C GLN A 153 0.27 -1.83 7.71
N SER A 154 0.94 -1.79 8.86
CA SER A 154 0.31 -1.73 10.18
C SER A 154 -0.69 -0.58 10.31
N GLU A 155 -0.39 0.58 9.76
CA GLU A 155 -1.29 1.75 9.80
C GLU A 155 -2.58 1.56 8.98
N TYR A 156 -2.59 0.62 8.02
CA TYR A 156 -3.81 0.30 7.27
C TYR A 156 -4.79 -0.56 8.03
N ILE A 157 -4.31 -1.36 8.98
CA ILE A 157 -5.10 -2.45 9.57
C ILE A 157 -5.24 -2.38 11.08
N LEU A 158 -4.43 -1.55 11.76
CA LEU A 158 -4.50 -1.42 13.21
C LEU A 158 -5.30 -0.18 13.63
N SER A 159 -6.00 -0.31 14.75
CA SER A 159 -6.58 0.84 15.47
C SER A 159 -5.50 1.62 16.21
N GLU A 160 -5.86 2.75 16.83
CA GLU A 160 -4.98 3.53 17.71
C GLU A 160 -4.48 2.72 18.91
N ASP A 161 -5.29 1.76 19.39
CA ASP A 161 -4.96 0.84 20.47
C ASP A 161 -4.16 -0.40 19.98
N ASN A 162 -3.66 -0.37 18.75
CA ASN A 162 -2.96 -1.49 18.09
C ASN A 162 -3.81 -2.77 17.91
N LEU A 163 -5.13 -2.69 17.93
CA LEU A 163 -6.01 -3.83 17.66
C LEU A 163 -6.19 -4.02 16.15
N CYS A 164 -6.17 -5.28 15.69
CA CYS A 164 -6.40 -5.58 14.28
C CYS A 164 -7.86 -5.31 13.91
N MET A 165 -8.08 -4.51 12.88
CA MET A 165 -9.40 -4.12 12.37
C MET A 165 -9.86 -4.93 11.16
N VAL A 166 -9.10 -5.94 10.73
CA VAL A 166 -9.46 -6.85 9.63
C VAL A 166 -9.63 -8.27 10.15
N ASP A 167 -10.50 -9.03 9.50
CA ASP A 167 -10.83 -10.40 9.91
C ASP A 167 -9.82 -11.42 9.37
N ARG A 168 -9.10 -11.08 8.27
CA ARG A 168 -8.12 -11.98 7.65
C ARG A 168 -6.93 -11.23 7.06
N LEU A 169 -5.74 -11.75 7.35
CA LEU A 169 -4.49 -11.39 6.68
C LEU A 169 -4.14 -12.48 5.67
N LEU A 170 -4.02 -12.12 4.39
CA LEU A 170 -3.59 -13.03 3.34
C LEU A 170 -2.13 -12.77 3.01
N SER A 171 -1.35 -13.83 2.78
CA SER A 171 0.06 -13.69 2.44
C SER A 171 0.24 -13.35 0.95
N PHE A 172 1.13 -12.38 0.68
CA PHE A 172 1.56 -12.12 -0.70
C PHE A 172 2.41 -13.26 -1.26
N THR A 173 3.10 -14.00 -0.42
CA THR A 173 3.92 -15.17 -0.81
C THR A 173 3.04 -16.29 -1.37
N ASN A 174 1.91 -16.54 -0.70
CA ASN A 174 0.94 -17.57 -1.07
C ASN A 174 -0.30 -16.98 -1.77
N TYR A 175 -0.14 -15.85 -2.45
CA TYR A 175 -1.21 -15.00 -2.96
C TYR A 175 -2.38 -15.75 -3.59
N ASN A 176 -2.11 -16.63 -4.58
CA ASN A 176 -3.18 -17.31 -5.32
C ASN A 176 -3.94 -18.29 -4.43
N ALA A 177 -3.21 -19.07 -3.63
CA ALA A 177 -3.81 -20.08 -2.75
C ALA A 177 -4.63 -19.40 -1.63
N ASP A 178 -4.05 -18.43 -0.94
CA ASP A 178 -4.70 -17.77 0.18
C ASP A 178 -5.94 -16.97 -0.27
N LEU A 179 -5.88 -16.31 -1.42
CA LEU A 179 -7.01 -15.56 -1.96
C LEU A 179 -8.12 -16.49 -2.47
N ALA A 180 -7.77 -17.58 -3.14
CA ALA A 180 -8.73 -18.56 -3.62
C ALA A 180 -9.46 -19.24 -2.45
N ASP A 181 -8.72 -19.68 -1.43
CA ASP A 181 -9.27 -20.26 -0.20
C ASP A 181 -10.22 -19.29 0.51
N PHE A 182 -9.77 -18.06 0.74
CA PHE A 182 -10.57 -17.05 1.45
C PHE A 182 -11.87 -16.68 0.70
N LEU A 183 -11.82 -16.58 -0.61
CA LEU A 183 -12.98 -16.24 -1.44
C LEU A 183 -13.82 -17.46 -1.83
N ASN A 184 -13.35 -18.67 -1.51
CA ASN A 184 -13.95 -19.95 -1.93
C ASN A 184 -14.14 -20.04 -3.46
N ILE A 185 -13.09 -19.74 -4.21
CA ILE A 185 -13.04 -19.80 -5.67
C ILE A 185 -11.92 -20.71 -6.15
N ASP A 186 -11.93 -21.11 -7.41
CA ASP A 186 -10.83 -21.88 -7.99
C ASP A 186 -9.57 -20.99 -8.14
N SER A 187 -8.40 -21.51 -7.75
CA SER A 187 -7.13 -20.77 -7.83
C SER A 187 -6.75 -20.36 -9.26
N THR A 188 -7.29 -21.03 -10.29
CA THR A 188 -7.12 -20.63 -11.70
C THR A 188 -7.84 -19.34 -12.05
N GLN A 189 -8.81 -18.92 -11.25
CA GLN A 189 -9.50 -17.63 -11.40
C GLN A 189 -8.70 -16.45 -10.85
N VAL A 190 -7.61 -16.73 -10.10
CA VAL A 190 -6.74 -15.70 -9.54
C VAL A 190 -5.62 -15.36 -10.52
N GLU A 191 -5.89 -14.41 -11.42
CA GLU A 191 -4.87 -13.90 -12.34
C GLU A 191 -4.02 -12.79 -11.68
N HIS A 192 -2.71 -12.94 -11.73
CA HIS A 192 -1.79 -11.86 -11.36
C HIS A 192 -1.77 -10.75 -12.44
N LYS A 193 -2.64 -9.75 -12.27
CA LYS A 193 -2.61 -8.53 -13.09
C LYS A 193 -1.47 -7.61 -12.64
N ASN A 194 -0.81 -6.94 -13.58
CA ASN A 194 0.25 -5.95 -13.33
C ASN A 194 1.56 -6.48 -12.73
N LYS A 195 2.12 -7.56 -13.26
CA LYS A 195 3.53 -7.86 -13.03
C LYS A 195 4.36 -6.66 -13.49
N THR A 196 5.22 -6.15 -12.61
CA THR A 196 6.14 -5.04 -12.96
C THR A 196 7.03 -5.46 -14.12
N ILE A 197 6.93 -4.74 -15.24
CA ILE A 197 7.79 -4.93 -16.41
C ILE A 197 8.99 -4.02 -16.18
N GLY A 198 10.22 -4.57 -16.24
CA GLY A 198 11.46 -3.81 -16.13
C GLY A 198 12.44 -4.36 -15.08
N LYS A 199 13.56 -3.66 -14.90
CA LYS A 199 14.54 -3.98 -13.87
C LYS A 199 13.89 -3.79 -12.49
N ARG A 200 14.05 -4.76 -11.60
CA ARG A 200 13.63 -4.69 -10.21
C ARG A 200 14.87 -4.55 -9.33
N THR A 201 14.82 -3.60 -8.43
CA THR A 201 15.80 -3.49 -7.35
C THR A 201 15.64 -4.70 -6.43
N LYS A 202 16.75 -5.33 -6.09
CA LYS A 202 16.77 -6.53 -5.25
C LYS A 202 17.18 -6.17 -3.82
N ARG A 203 16.78 -7.00 -2.87
CA ARG A 203 17.12 -6.83 -1.45
C ARG A 203 18.63 -6.85 -1.21
N GLU A 204 19.36 -7.66 -1.97
CA GLU A 204 20.82 -7.78 -1.92
C GLU A 204 21.55 -6.51 -2.36
N GLU A 205 20.87 -5.57 -3.03
CA GLU A 205 21.43 -4.27 -3.40
C GLU A 205 21.41 -3.27 -2.22
N ILE A 206 20.69 -3.57 -1.15
CA ILE A 206 20.63 -2.74 0.08
C ILE A 206 21.80 -3.13 0.98
N ASN A 207 22.64 -2.16 1.37
CA ASN A 207 23.67 -2.42 2.36
C ASN A 207 23.09 -2.68 3.76
N GLN A 208 23.86 -3.36 4.62
CA GLN A 208 23.37 -3.80 5.94
C GLN A 208 22.86 -2.64 6.81
N ARG A 209 23.58 -1.52 6.86
CA ARG A 209 23.19 -0.32 7.62
C ARG A 209 21.82 0.21 7.21
N ASN A 210 21.51 0.20 5.92
CA ASN A 210 20.25 0.66 5.38
C ASN A 210 19.14 -0.38 5.57
N LEU A 211 19.48 -1.67 5.51
CA LEU A 211 18.54 -2.73 5.83
C LEU A 211 18.10 -2.68 7.30
N ASP A 212 19.05 -2.46 8.23
CA ASP A 212 18.76 -2.30 9.65
C ASP A 212 17.87 -1.09 9.91
N PHE A 213 18.13 0.04 9.23
CA PHE A 213 17.30 1.24 9.32
C PHE A 213 15.85 0.99 8.84
N LEU A 214 15.67 0.38 7.68
CA LEU A 214 14.33 0.02 7.20
C LEU A 214 13.64 -0.98 8.14
N SER A 215 14.38 -1.92 8.71
CA SER A 215 13.84 -2.91 9.65
C SER A 215 13.33 -2.25 10.94
N GLN A 216 13.98 -1.19 11.40
CA GLN A 216 13.49 -0.39 12.53
C GLN A 216 12.19 0.37 12.18
N ILE A 217 12.15 1.02 11.02
CA ILE A 217 10.96 1.77 10.56
C ILE A 217 9.75 0.85 10.42
N TYR A 218 9.93 -0.32 9.80
CA TYR A 218 8.85 -1.27 9.51
C TYR A 218 8.77 -2.42 10.52
N GLN A 219 9.25 -2.22 11.76
CA GLN A 219 9.30 -3.28 12.77
C GLN A 219 7.93 -3.93 13.04
N LYS A 220 6.86 -3.14 13.12
CA LYS A 220 5.50 -3.67 13.28
C LYS A 220 5.07 -4.47 12.05
N ASP A 221 5.37 -3.98 10.86
CA ASP A 221 5.05 -4.67 9.61
C ASP A 221 5.76 -6.03 9.50
N ILE A 222 7.03 -6.11 9.96
CA ILE A 222 7.79 -7.37 9.98
C ILE A 222 7.10 -8.39 10.88
N LYS A 223 6.65 -7.99 12.08
CA LYS A 223 5.91 -8.87 12.99
C LYS A 223 4.60 -9.36 12.34
N ILE A 224 3.83 -8.44 11.73
CA ILE A 224 2.58 -8.74 11.04
C ILE A 224 2.81 -9.70 9.86
N PHE A 225 3.86 -9.46 9.07
CA PHE A 225 4.24 -10.34 7.96
C PHE A 225 4.60 -11.73 8.45
N THR A 226 5.47 -11.86 9.46
CA THR A 226 5.84 -13.14 10.05
C THR A 226 4.62 -13.92 10.53
N TYR A 227 3.67 -13.25 11.19
CA TYR A 227 2.40 -13.85 11.59
C TYR A 227 1.59 -14.35 10.40
N SER A 228 1.46 -13.54 9.33
CA SER A 228 0.67 -13.94 8.14
C SER A 228 1.24 -15.17 7.41
N GLU A 229 2.56 -15.42 7.54
CA GLU A 229 3.22 -16.58 6.93
C GLU A 229 3.05 -17.86 7.77
N THR A 230 2.97 -17.73 9.09
CA THR A 230 2.89 -18.89 9.99
C THR A 230 1.50 -19.52 10.06
N LYS A 231 0.45 -18.81 9.60
CA LYS A 231 -0.96 -19.24 9.68
C LYS A 231 -1.38 -19.70 11.07
N SER A 232 -0.70 -19.23 12.13
CA SER A 232 -1.03 -19.61 13.50
C SER A 232 -2.42 -19.05 13.84
N ASP A 233 -3.27 -19.89 14.45
CA ASP A 233 -4.60 -19.48 14.92
C ASP A 233 -4.51 -18.66 16.23
N ASP A 234 -3.30 -18.36 16.71
CA ASP A 234 -3.07 -17.57 17.89
C ASP A 234 -3.57 -16.15 17.70
N VAL A 235 -4.26 -15.65 18.68
CA VAL A 235 -4.95 -14.36 18.66
C VAL A 235 -3.98 -13.24 18.33
N PHE A 236 -4.24 -12.54 17.23
CA PHE A 236 -3.45 -11.43 16.68
C PHE A 236 -3.14 -10.32 17.72
N GLY A 237 -3.91 -10.24 18.80
CA GLY A 237 -3.77 -9.22 19.85
C GLY A 237 -2.46 -9.30 20.66
N ASP A 238 -1.86 -10.50 20.80
CA ASP A 238 -0.67 -10.69 21.64
C ASP A 238 0.66 -10.40 20.91
N LEU A 239 0.62 -10.21 19.59
CA LEU A 239 1.82 -10.08 18.77
C LEU A 239 2.33 -8.63 18.63
N ILE A 240 1.55 -7.64 19.00
CA ILE A 240 1.85 -6.22 18.73
C ILE A 240 2.13 -5.41 20.01
N MET A 241 1.93 -6.04 21.19
CA MET A 241 2.36 -5.47 22.48
C MET A 241 3.89 -5.49 22.66
#